data_ebdd8780e2d7622b8f192b8516ac1c65
#
_entry.id   ebdd8780e2d7622b8f192b8516ac1c65
#
_cell.length_a   1.000
_cell.length_b   1.000
_cell.length_c   1.000
_cell.angle_alpha   90.00
_cell.angle_beta   90.00
_cell.angle_gamma   90.00
#
_symmetry.space_group_name_H-M   'P 1'
#
loop_
_entity.id
_entity.type
_entity.pdbx_description
1 polymer ?
#
loop_
_entity_poly.entity_id
_entity_poly.type
_entity_poly.pdbx_seq_one_letter_code
_entity_poly.pdbx_strand_id
1 'polypeptide(L)'
;QAVRAGCVLAAITGNVGVPGGWASGIALQAPDGGPLWTAFPTGQNPVKALIPSFLWTEAVLRGTDMGPADGVRGVDKLATKIKCIWAVACNALVNQHSNINRTARILQDEKLVEFLIVQDNFLTPTARFADVVLPACTQFETWGLEDGWKYGDEVLLMPKIVDPPA
;
A
#
# COMPACT_ATOMS: atom_id res chain seq x y z
N GLN A 1 15.99 -2.10 2.64
CA GLN A 1 17.35 -2.06 3.22
C GLN A 1 18.05 -0.72 2.95
N ALA A 2 17.95 -0.16 1.73
CA ALA A 2 18.59 1.12 1.37
C ALA A 2 18.18 2.28 2.31
N VAL A 3 16.87 2.40 2.60
CA VAL A 3 16.37 3.43 3.52
C VAL A 3 16.95 3.27 4.93
N ARG A 4 17.04 2.04 5.44
CA ARG A 4 17.67 1.77 6.74
C ARG A 4 19.14 2.14 6.75
N ALA A 5 19.87 1.87 5.67
CA ALA A 5 21.27 2.29 5.55
C ALA A 5 21.40 3.83 5.57
N GLY A 6 20.48 4.54 4.90
CA GLY A 6 20.41 6.00 4.98
C GLY A 6 20.17 6.52 6.40
N CYS A 7 19.24 5.90 7.14
CA CYS A 7 19.02 6.24 8.55
C CYS A 7 20.26 6.02 9.42
N VAL A 8 20.95 4.89 9.24
CA VAL A 8 22.21 4.60 9.95
C VAL A 8 23.26 5.62 9.61
N LEU A 9 23.41 5.99 8.34
CA LEU A 9 24.37 7.02 7.91
C LEU A 9 24.08 8.37 8.58
N ALA A 10 22.82 8.80 8.61
CA ALA A 10 22.42 10.02 9.29
C ALA A 10 22.74 9.98 10.81
N ALA A 11 22.54 8.80 11.42
CA ALA A 11 22.83 8.61 12.85
C ALA A 11 24.33 8.68 13.17
N ILE A 12 25.17 7.97 12.42
CA ILE A 12 26.63 7.94 12.66
C ILE A 12 27.34 9.27 12.32
N THR A 13 26.72 10.09 11.49
CA THR A 13 27.23 11.43 11.17
C THR A 13 26.66 12.53 12.07
N GLY A 14 25.90 12.17 13.11
CA GLY A 14 25.35 13.11 14.09
C GLY A 14 24.24 14.02 13.55
N ASN A 15 23.58 13.64 12.46
CA ASN A 15 22.56 14.45 11.82
C ASN A 15 21.13 14.17 12.33
N VAL A 16 20.98 13.39 13.40
CA VAL A 16 19.65 13.11 14.00
C VAL A 16 19.38 14.13 15.10
N GLY A 17 18.23 14.80 15.02
CA GLY A 17 17.78 15.72 16.06
C GLY A 17 18.49 17.08 16.10
N VAL A 18 19.24 17.42 15.09
CA VAL A 18 19.88 18.75 14.95
C VAL A 18 19.16 19.57 13.88
N PRO A 19 19.12 20.92 13.99
CA PRO A 19 18.54 21.77 12.97
C PRO A 19 19.18 21.54 11.60
N GLY A 20 18.35 21.29 10.59
CA GLY A 20 18.79 20.92 9.23
C GLY A 20 19.22 19.47 9.07
N GLY A 21 19.28 18.69 10.15
CA GLY A 21 19.53 17.26 10.09
C GLY A 21 18.28 16.47 9.75
N TRP A 22 18.45 15.34 9.08
CA TRP A 22 17.35 14.47 8.65
C TRP A 22 17.67 12.99 8.90
N ALA A 23 16.75 12.29 9.56
CA ALA A 23 16.96 10.88 9.88
C ALA A 23 16.43 9.93 8.80
N SER A 24 15.90 10.44 7.70
CA SER A 24 15.24 9.69 6.62
C SER A 24 13.72 9.53 6.78
N GLY A 25 13.06 9.41 5.65
CA GLY A 25 11.61 9.22 5.53
C GLY A 25 10.84 10.53 5.36
N ILE A 26 9.58 10.39 5.02
CA ILE A 26 8.63 11.50 4.99
C ILE A 26 7.88 11.48 6.32
N ALA A 27 7.83 12.60 7.00
CA ALA A 27 6.99 12.74 8.16
C ALA A 27 5.51 12.83 7.72
N LEU A 28 4.87 11.70 7.58
CA LEU A 28 3.47 11.59 7.14
C LEU A 28 2.46 11.75 8.30
N GLN A 29 2.89 12.17 9.47
CA GLN A 29 1.97 12.38 10.58
C GLN A 29 1.53 13.84 10.64
N ALA A 30 0.25 14.07 10.39
CA ALA A 30 -0.39 15.27 10.90
C ALA A 30 -0.29 15.26 12.43
N PRO A 31 0.17 16.34 13.08
CA PRO A 31 0.36 16.36 14.53
C PRO A 31 -0.91 16.02 15.31
N ASP A 32 -2.08 16.34 14.82
CA ASP A 32 -3.34 16.23 15.55
C ASP A 32 -4.56 15.93 14.67
N GLY A 33 -4.41 15.08 13.65
CA GLY A 33 -5.50 14.73 12.75
C GLY A 33 -6.15 15.97 12.12
N GLY A 34 -5.88 16.23 10.87
CA GLY A 34 -6.46 17.39 10.19
C GLY A 34 -8.00 17.40 10.27
N PRO A 35 -8.62 18.55 10.17
CA PRO A 35 -10.07 18.73 10.32
C PRO A 35 -10.91 17.96 9.30
N LEU A 36 -10.31 17.43 8.24
CA LEU A 36 -10.97 16.67 7.18
C LEU A 36 -10.88 15.15 7.33
N TRP A 37 -10.23 14.66 8.37
CA TRP A 37 -10.09 13.20 8.61
C TRP A 37 -11.37 12.64 9.24
N THR A 38 -12.44 12.65 8.49
CA THR A 38 -13.63 11.89 8.84
C THR A 38 -13.51 10.49 8.25
N ALA A 39 -13.43 9.49 9.11
CA ALA A 39 -13.50 8.11 8.66
C ALA A 39 -14.90 7.85 8.07
N PHE A 40 -14.94 7.27 6.88
CA PHE A 40 -16.19 6.72 6.37
C PHE A 40 -16.72 5.67 7.34
N PRO A 41 -18.06 5.52 7.48
CA PRO A 41 -18.61 4.44 8.26
C PRO A 41 -18.05 3.10 7.77
N THR A 42 -17.25 2.48 8.60
CA THR A 42 -16.72 1.15 8.31
C THR A 42 -17.58 0.12 9.01
N GLY A 43 -18.01 -0.90 8.29
CA GLY A 43 -18.65 -2.06 8.89
C GLY A 43 -17.70 -2.81 9.84
N GLN A 44 -18.20 -3.87 10.46
CA GLN A 44 -17.35 -4.77 11.24
C GLN A 44 -16.56 -5.68 10.30
N ASN A 45 -15.24 -5.57 10.30
CA ASN A 45 -14.40 -6.49 9.56
C ASN A 45 -14.31 -7.85 10.30
N PRO A 46 -14.84 -8.94 9.75
CA PRO A 46 -14.75 -10.25 10.39
C PRO A 46 -13.32 -10.84 10.30
N VAL A 47 -12.50 -10.36 9.38
CA VAL A 47 -11.14 -10.86 9.17
C VAL A 47 -10.18 -10.14 10.11
N LYS A 48 -9.62 -10.88 11.06
CA LYS A 48 -8.66 -10.35 12.03
C LYS A 48 -7.20 -10.44 11.56
N ALA A 49 -6.93 -11.35 10.62
CA ALA A 49 -5.58 -11.60 10.14
C ALA A 49 -5.05 -10.40 9.34
N LEU A 50 -3.90 -9.90 9.74
CA LEU A 50 -3.17 -8.85 9.03
C LEU A 50 -1.83 -9.42 8.56
N ILE A 51 -1.57 -9.32 7.28
CA ILE A 51 -0.34 -9.78 6.64
C ILE A 51 0.43 -8.54 6.18
N PRO A 52 1.71 -8.37 6.56
CA PRO A 52 2.51 -7.30 6.01
C PRO A 52 2.53 -7.35 4.48
N SER A 53 2.31 -6.23 3.82
CA SER A 53 2.18 -6.16 2.35
C SER A 53 3.35 -6.78 1.60
N PHE A 54 4.56 -6.70 2.14
CA PHE A 54 5.76 -7.31 1.54
C PHE A 54 5.84 -8.83 1.67
N LEU A 55 4.94 -9.45 2.44
CA LEU A 55 4.91 -10.90 2.65
C LEU A 55 3.78 -11.59 1.88
N TRP A 56 3.14 -10.89 0.95
CA TRP A 56 2.06 -11.46 0.16
C TRP A 56 2.50 -12.73 -0.61
N THR A 57 3.73 -12.75 -1.13
CA THR A 57 4.27 -13.91 -1.82
C THR A 57 4.39 -15.13 -0.90
N GLU A 58 4.83 -14.92 0.34
CA GLU A 58 4.92 -15.98 1.34
C GLU A 58 3.53 -16.44 1.78
N ALA A 59 2.57 -15.51 1.90
CA ALA A 59 1.20 -15.85 2.24
C ALA A 59 0.49 -16.70 1.16
N VAL A 60 0.82 -16.47 -0.10
CA VAL A 60 0.38 -17.32 -1.22
C VAL A 60 1.05 -18.70 -1.16
N LEU A 61 2.36 -18.75 -0.97
CA LEU A 61 3.13 -20.01 -1.04
C LEU A 61 2.97 -20.88 0.20
N ARG A 62 3.10 -20.28 1.38
CA ARG A 62 3.15 -20.98 2.68
C ARG A 62 1.79 -21.00 3.39
N GLY A 63 1.03 -19.92 3.26
CA GLY A 63 -0.33 -19.82 3.81
C GLY A 63 -0.41 -20.19 5.28
N THR A 64 -1.03 -21.35 5.57
CA THR A 64 -1.30 -21.83 6.93
C THR A 64 -0.05 -22.08 7.80
N ASP A 65 1.14 -22.05 7.23
CA ASP A 65 2.39 -22.19 8.01
C ASP A 65 2.88 -20.84 8.54
N MET A 66 2.21 -19.74 8.19
CA MET A 66 2.57 -18.40 8.63
C MET A 66 1.84 -18.00 9.92
N GLY A 67 2.58 -17.36 10.81
CA GLY A 67 2.09 -16.85 12.08
C GLY A 67 2.83 -15.59 12.54
N PRO A 68 2.74 -15.24 13.84
CA PRO A 68 3.37 -14.04 14.40
C PRO A 68 4.88 -13.97 14.19
N ALA A 69 5.57 -15.09 14.20
CA ALA A 69 7.02 -15.16 13.92
C ALA A 69 7.37 -14.69 12.50
N ASP A 70 6.44 -14.82 11.54
CA ASP A 70 6.57 -14.32 10.17
C ASP A 70 6.08 -12.88 10.03
N GLY A 71 5.51 -12.28 11.08
CA GLY A 71 4.95 -10.92 11.08
C GLY A 71 3.43 -10.85 10.86
N VAL A 72 2.73 -11.97 10.82
CA VAL A 72 1.26 -12.00 10.81
C VAL A 72 0.73 -11.48 12.15
N ARG A 73 -0.32 -10.67 12.11
CA ARG A 73 -0.96 -10.09 13.29
C ARG A 73 -2.43 -10.48 13.36
N GLY A 74 -3.00 -10.43 14.56
CA GLY A 74 -4.42 -10.64 14.81
C GLY A 74 -4.86 -12.10 14.88
N VAL A 75 -4.00 -13.03 14.51
CA VAL A 75 -4.22 -14.48 14.60
C VAL A 75 -2.91 -15.20 14.88
N ASP A 76 -2.99 -16.39 15.47
CA ASP A 76 -1.82 -17.23 15.74
C ASP A 76 -1.31 -17.96 14.49
N LYS A 77 -2.20 -18.20 13.54
CA LYS A 77 -1.91 -18.81 12.24
C LYS A 77 -2.91 -18.31 11.20
N LEU A 78 -2.48 -18.23 9.95
CA LEU A 78 -3.40 -18.02 8.85
C LEU A 78 -4.29 -19.26 8.67
N ALA A 79 -5.59 -19.03 8.52
CA ALA A 79 -6.56 -20.13 8.36
C ALA A 79 -6.47 -20.78 6.98
N THR A 80 -5.97 -20.06 5.97
CA THR A 80 -5.89 -20.51 4.58
C THR A 80 -4.74 -19.83 3.84
N LYS A 81 -4.40 -20.33 2.68
CA LYS A 81 -3.53 -19.65 1.72
C LYS A 81 -4.28 -18.50 1.07
N ILE A 82 -3.54 -17.46 0.69
CA ILE A 82 -4.10 -16.39 -0.14
C ILE A 82 -4.20 -16.91 -1.58
N LYS A 83 -5.39 -16.84 -2.14
CA LYS A 83 -5.71 -17.28 -3.49
C LYS A 83 -6.30 -16.17 -4.34
N CYS A 84 -7.00 -15.22 -3.70
CA CYS A 84 -7.55 -14.04 -4.33
C CYS A 84 -6.87 -12.81 -3.78
N ILE A 85 -6.47 -11.90 -4.67
CA ILE A 85 -5.83 -10.62 -4.32
C ILE A 85 -6.63 -9.50 -4.96
N TRP A 86 -6.94 -8.48 -4.17
CA TRP A 86 -7.49 -7.22 -4.66
C TRP A 86 -6.51 -6.10 -4.32
N ALA A 87 -5.81 -5.59 -5.34
CA ALA A 87 -4.89 -4.49 -5.24
C ALA A 87 -5.60 -3.17 -5.60
N VAL A 88 -5.63 -2.23 -4.65
CA VAL A 88 -6.30 -0.94 -4.81
C VAL A 88 -5.26 0.16 -4.75
N ALA A 89 -5.22 1.02 -5.77
CA ALA A 89 -4.30 2.16 -5.90
C ALA A 89 -2.84 1.76 -5.62
N CYS A 90 -2.42 0.63 -6.19
CA CYS A 90 -1.21 -0.04 -5.73
C CYS A 90 -0.53 -0.84 -6.84
N ASN A 91 0.72 -0.47 -7.14
CA ASN A 91 1.59 -1.27 -8.01
C ASN A 91 2.56 -2.16 -7.19
N ALA A 92 2.26 -2.41 -5.91
CA ALA A 92 3.19 -3.03 -4.97
C ALA A 92 3.52 -4.48 -5.27
N LEU A 93 2.60 -5.24 -5.90
CA LEU A 93 2.81 -6.67 -6.13
C LEU A 93 4.04 -6.93 -7.01
N VAL A 94 4.28 -6.09 -8.00
CA VAL A 94 5.44 -6.23 -8.88
C VAL A 94 6.55 -5.24 -8.49
N ASN A 95 6.21 -3.98 -8.26
CA ASN A 95 7.20 -2.91 -8.15
C ASN A 95 7.97 -2.90 -6.81
N GLN A 96 7.37 -3.37 -5.72
CA GLN A 96 7.99 -3.28 -4.39
C GLN A 96 8.76 -4.54 -3.95
N HIS A 97 8.90 -5.52 -4.82
CA HIS A 97 9.67 -6.73 -4.55
C HIS A 97 11.00 -6.72 -5.28
N SER A 98 12.05 -7.09 -4.56
CA SER A 98 13.42 -7.17 -5.14
C SER A 98 13.59 -8.31 -6.15
N ASN A 99 12.77 -9.36 -6.07
CA ASN A 99 12.80 -10.49 -7.00
C ASN A 99 11.56 -10.50 -7.90
N ILE A 100 11.53 -9.58 -8.86
CA ILE A 100 10.41 -9.40 -9.79
C ILE A 100 10.11 -10.67 -10.60
N ASN A 101 11.13 -11.42 -10.99
CA ASN A 101 10.94 -12.66 -11.75
C ASN A 101 10.25 -13.75 -10.93
N ARG A 102 10.48 -13.78 -9.61
CA ARG A 102 9.76 -14.70 -8.71
C ARG A 102 8.31 -14.27 -8.56
N THR A 103 8.07 -12.97 -8.33
CA THR A 103 6.71 -12.44 -8.18
C THR A 103 5.88 -12.64 -9.45
N ALA A 104 6.45 -12.38 -10.61
CA ALA A 104 5.78 -12.61 -11.89
C ALA A 104 5.36 -14.08 -12.07
N ARG A 105 6.25 -15.02 -11.75
CA ARG A 105 5.91 -16.46 -11.81
C ARG A 105 4.78 -16.85 -10.86
N ILE A 106 4.74 -16.27 -9.66
CA ILE A 106 3.65 -16.51 -8.70
C ILE A 106 2.32 -15.98 -9.23
N LEU A 107 2.32 -14.78 -9.81
CA LEU A 107 1.11 -14.16 -10.36
C LEU A 107 0.60 -14.84 -11.64
N GLN A 108 1.48 -15.51 -12.39
CA GLN A 108 1.15 -16.26 -13.60
C GLN A 108 0.67 -17.70 -13.33
N ASP A 109 0.87 -18.19 -12.11
CA ASP A 109 0.45 -19.55 -11.74
C ASP A 109 -0.95 -19.53 -11.12
N GLU A 110 -1.96 -19.86 -11.92
CA GLU A 110 -3.37 -19.93 -11.51
C GLU A 110 -3.64 -20.90 -10.35
N LYS A 111 -2.72 -21.82 -10.07
CA LYS A 111 -2.82 -22.72 -8.91
C LYS A 111 -2.39 -22.01 -7.61
N LEU A 112 -1.63 -20.93 -7.73
CA LEU A 112 -1.16 -20.14 -6.61
C LEU A 112 -2.05 -18.91 -6.37
N VAL A 113 -2.27 -18.11 -7.39
CA VAL A 113 -3.19 -16.96 -7.36
C VAL A 113 -4.34 -17.25 -8.31
N GLU A 114 -5.47 -17.62 -7.75
CA GLU A 114 -6.64 -18.04 -8.54
C GLU A 114 -7.37 -16.83 -9.16
N PHE A 115 -7.26 -15.65 -8.54
CA PHE A 115 -7.93 -14.45 -9.02
C PHE A 115 -7.24 -13.18 -8.55
N LEU A 116 -6.94 -12.28 -9.47
CA LEU A 116 -6.33 -10.99 -9.21
C LEU A 116 -7.21 -9.85 -9.74
N ILE A 117 -7.67 -8.99 -8.84
CA ILE A 117 -8.38 -7.75 -9.17
C ILE A 117 -7.42 -6.59 -8.94
N VAL A 118 -7.32 -5.68 -9.89
CA VAL A 118 -6.60 -4.42 -9.72
C VAL A 118 -7.54 -3.25 -9.97
N GLN A 119 -7.61 -2.35 -9.00
CA GLN A 119 -8.32 -1.08 -9.12
C GLN A 119 -7.30 0.04 -9.10
N ASP A 120 -7.11 0.68 -10.24
CA ASP A 120 -6.11 1.73 -10.41
C ASP A 120 -6.53 2.68 -11.53
N ASN A 121 -5.96 3.87 -11.55
CA ASN A 121 -6.14 4.84 -12.63
C ASN A 121 -5.10 4.67 -13.76
N PHE A 122 -4.11 3.81 -13.57
CA PHE A 122 -3.09 3.48 -14.57
C PHE A 122 -3.01 1.96 -14.80
N LEU A 123 -2.71 1.57 -16.03
CA LEU A 123 -2.39 0.18 -16.35
C LEU A 123 -0.95 -0.12 -15.91
N THR A 124 -0.77 -0.27 -14.61
CA THR A 124 0.52 -0.53 -13.96
C THR A 124 1.07 -1.92 -14.33
N PRO A 125 2.36 -2.20 -14.10
CA PRO A 125 2.90 -3.55 -14.22
C PRO A 125 2.12 -4.61 -13.42
N THR A 126 1.62 -4.27 -12.23
CA THR A 126 0.73 -5.16 -11.46
C THR A 126 -0.60 -5.40 -12.19
N ALA A 127 -1.21 -4.35 -12.74
CA ALA A 127 -2.48 -4.44 -13.46
C ALA A 127 -2.42 -5.34 -14.71
N ARG A 128 -1.23 -5.50 -15.31
CA ARG A 128 -1.03 -6.39 -16.46
C ARG A 128 -1.15 -7.88 -16.13
N PHE A 129 -1.11 -8.25 -14.85
CA PHE A 129 -1.32 -9.62 -14.39
C PHE A 129 -2.76 -9.86 -13.93
N ALA A 130 -3.60 -8.82 -13.88
CA ALA A 130 -4.93 -8.90 -13.33
C ALA A 130 -5.90 -9.63 -14.27
N ASP A 131 -6.78 -10.45 -13.69
CA ASP A 131 -7.93 -11.03 -14.37
C ASP A 131 -9.00 -9.97 -14.61
N VAL A 132 -9.13 -9.01 -13.68
CA VAL A 132 -10.05 -7.89 -13.78
C VAL A 132 -9.35 -6.61 -13.41
N VAL A 133 -9.41 -5.60 -14.28
CA VAL A 133 -8.98 -4.24 -14.02
C VAL A 133 -10.22 -3.35 -13.86
N LEU A 134 -10.35 -2.73 -12.70
CA LEU A 134 -11.38 -1.75 -12.40
C LEU A 134 -10.77 -0.35 -12.55
N PRO A 135 -11.12 0.42 -13.57
CA PRO A 135 -10.59 1.76 -13.74
C PRO A 135 -11.09 2.69 -12.63
N ALA A 136 -10.20 3.50 -12.10
CA ALA A 136 -10.53 4.53 -11.13
C ALA A 136 -10.33 5.92 -11.76
N CYS A 137 -11.15 6.87 -11.36
CA CYS A 137 -10.99 8.25 -11.77
C CYS A 137 -9.69 8.84 -11.24
N THR A 138 -9.09 9.72 -12.02
CA THR A 138 -7.98 10.56 -11.60
C THR A 138 -8.50 11.74 -10.76
N GLN A 139 -7.59 12.44 -10.10
CA GLN A 139 -7.94 13.66 -9.35
C GLN A 139 -8.51 14.79 -10.25
N PHE A 140 -8.26 14.77 -11.57
CA PHE A 140 -8.82 15.72 -12.50
C PHE A 140 -10.28 15.42 -12.88
N GLU A 141 -10.69 14.18 -12.67
CA GLU A 141 -12.03 13.67 -13.02
C GLU A 141 -12.99 13.66 -11.82
N THR A 142 -12.51 14.03 -10.63
CA THR A 142 -13.31 14.05 -9.40
C THR A 142 -13.16 15.37 -8.65
N TRP A 143 -14.18 15.73 -7.88
CA TRP A 143 -14.05 16.78 -6.87
C TRP A 143 -13.35 16.23 -5.64
N GLY A 144 -12.45 17.02 -5.07
CA GLY A 144 -11.76 16.65 -3.85
C GLY A 144 -11.55 17.84 -2.91
N LEU A 145 -11.37 17.52 -1.65
CA LEU A 145 -10.85 18.43 -0.65
C LEU A 145 -9.58 17.80 -0.08
N GLU A 146 -8.52 18.58 -0.02
CA GLU A 146 -7.25 18.15 0.54
C GLU A 146 -6.81 19.14 1.60
N ASP A 147 -6.35 18.62 2.73
CA ASP A 147 -5.63 19.45 3.68
C ASP A 147 -4.14 19.53 3.29
N GLY A 148 -3.47 20.56 3.75
CA GLY A 148 -2.06 20.83 3.43
C GLY A 148 -1.08 19.83 4.04
N TRP A 149 -1.45 18.57 4.16
CA TRP A 149 -0.67 17.44 4.67
C TRP A 149 -0.07 17.75 6.03
N LYS A 150 0.37 18.44 6.60
CA LYS A 150 1.03 18.65 7.88
C LYS A 150 1.47 20.09 8.12
N TYR A 151 1.54 20.85 7.05
CA TYR A 151 2.22 22.13 7.07
C TYR A 151 1.33 23.32 6.74
N GLY A 152 0.02 23.07 6.55
CA GLY A 152 -0.89 24.13 6.17
C GLY A 152 -2.12 24.16 7.05
N ASP A 153 -2.51 25.36 7.42
CA ASP A 153 -3.83 25.66 7.97
C ASP A 153 -4.86 25.85 6.82
N GLU A 154 -4.50 25.35 5.63
CA GLU A 154 -5.26 25.55 4.39
C GLU A 154 -5.99 24.28 4.00
N VAL A 155 -7.21 24.44 3.52
CA VAL A 155 -7.98 23.39 2.85
C VAL A 155 -8.01 23.74 1.37
N LEU A 156 -7.49 22.83 0.56
CA LEU A 156 -7.44 22.99 -0.89
C LEU A 156 -8.68 22.34 -1.51
N LEU A 157 -9.43 23.11 -2.26
CA LEU A 157 -10.47 22.58 -3.13
C LEU A 157 -9.84 22.16 -4.45
N MET A 158 -9.96 20.88 -4.79
CA MET A 158 -9.58 20.36 -6.11
C MET A 158 -10.82 20.23 -6.97
N PRO A 159 -11.08 21.19 -7.89
CA PRO A 159 -12.22 21.10 -8.77
C PRO A 159 -12.02 20.00 -9.82
N LYS A 160 -13.09 19.32 -10.14
CA LYS A 160 -13.14 18.47 -11.33
C LYS A 160 -12.91 19.32 -12.57
N ILE A 161 -12.00 18.92 -13.44
CA ILE A 161 -11.59 19.65 -14.65
C ILE A 161 -12.13 18.98 -15.91
N VAL A 162 -12.26 17.65 -15.88
CA VAL A 162 -12.68 16.84 -17.03
C VAL A 162 -13.64 15.75 -16.57
N ASP A 163 -14.57 15.37 -17.43
CA ASP A 163 -15.43 14.21 -17.17
C ASP A 163 -14.65 12.91 -17.38
N PRO A 164 -14.88 11.88 -16.53
CA PRO A 164 -14.30 10.58 -16.77
C PRO A 164 -14.78 10.03 -18.12
N PRO A 165 -13.95 9.27 -18.84
CA PRO A 165 -14.37 8.60 -20.06
C PRO A 165 -15.52 7.63 -19.76
N ALA A 166 -16.48 7.55 -20.70
CA ALA A 166 -17.66 6.70 -20.60
C ALA A 166 -17.28 5.21 -20.73
#